data_4b5e4ed060075cb4cc9945d9aa17e3da
#
_entry.id   4b5e4ed060075cb4cc9945d9aa17e3da
#
_cell.length_a   1.000
_cell.length_b   1.000
_cell.length_c   1.000
_cell.angle_alpha   90.00
_cell.angle_beta   90.00
_cell.angle_gamma   90.00
#
_symmetry.space_group_name_H-M   'P 1'
#
loop_
_entity.id
_entity.type
_entity.pdbx_description
1 polymer ?
#
loop_
_entity_poly.entity_id
_entity_poly.type
_entity_poly.pdbx_seq_one_letter_code
_entity_poly.pdbx_strand_id
1 'polypeptide(L)'
;LLLGVEYQAPTVKAGDKVQVTANLLDTAVDFTVESSLPSTHTPNIETDYAAINAQRVGRVLIDNTVTQVTQTKNGQVQTSDGLVLTESDIQWLPPIEIGTVFALGLNYADHAKELAFNAPEKPLVFLKGKNTLVGHNAQTRRPKNIEYMHYECELAVVIGKTASNISADEAKDYILGYTVANDYAIRDYLENYYRPNFRVKNRDHCTPIGPWLTRADQIADPMNLKLTTRINGKTTQEGTTNYNTKQKGG
;
A
#
# COMPACT_ATOMS: atom_id res chain seq x y z
N LEU A 1 7.65 3.73 1.45
CA LEU A 1 7.00 4.96 1.92
C LEU A 1 5.52 4.89 1.54
N LEU A 2 4.62 5.02 2.50
CA LEU A 2 3.18 5.07 2.26
C LEU A 2 2.71 6.53 2.34
N LEU A 3 2.05 6.99 1.29
CA LEU A 3 1.48 8.32 1.17
C LEU A 3 -0.04 8.16 1.00
N GLY A 4 -0.80 8.39 2.06
CA GLY A 4 -2.22 8.09 2.06
C GLY A 4 -3.15 9.28 2.01
N VAL A 5 -4.37 8.99 1.64
CA VAL A 5 -5.53 9.88 1.80
C VAL A 5 -6.28 9.44 3.04
N GLU A 6 -6.19 10.21 4.10
CA GLU A 6 -6.97 9.94 5.30
C GLU A 6 -8.30 10.71 5.21
N TYR A 7 -9.39 9.99 5.44
CA TYR A 7 -10.74 10.54 5.42
C TYR A 7 -11.56 9.90 6.54
N GLN A 8 -12.60 10.57 7.02
CA GLN A 8 -13.56 9.96 7.95
C GLN A 8 -14.29 8.80 7.26
N ALA A 9 -13.64 7.65 7.26
CA ALA A 9 -14.15 6.48 6.58
C ALA A 9 -15.08 5.67 7.49
N PRO A 10 -16.17 5.14 6.97
CA PRO A 10 -16.96 4.16 7.72
C PRO A 10 -16.08 2.95 8.04
N THR A 11 -16.31 2.37 9.21
CA THR A 11 -15.59 1.17 9.65
C THR A 11 -15.91 -0.03 8.77
N VAL A 12 -14.92 -0.88 8.54
CA VAL A 12 -15.11 -2.17 7.84
C VAL A 12 -15.55 -3.24 8.81
N LYS A 13 -16.33 -4.19 8.30
CA LYS A 13 -16.86 -5.35 9.03
C LYS A 13 -16.32 -6.65 8.47
N ALA A 14 -16.40 -7.72 9.24
CA ALA A 14 -16.08 -9.06 8.72
C ALA A 14 -16.99 -9.40 7.53
N GLY A 15 -16.42 -9.96 6.47
CA GLY A 15 -17.09 -10.26 5.20
C GLY A 15 -17.05 -9.13 4.16
N ASP A 16 -16.64 -7.91 4.53
CA ASP A 16 -16.48 -6.83 3.56
C ASP A 16 -15.35 -7.12 2.57
N LYS A 17 -15.63 -6.88 1.29
CA LYS A 17 -14.62 -6.84 0.23
C LYS A 17 -14.15 -5.41 0.03
N VAL A 18 -12.88 -5.17 0.22
CA VAL A 18 -12.27 -3.84 0.14
C VAL A 18 -11.28 -3.80 -1.01
N GLN A 19 -11.41 -2.77 -1.84
CA GLN A 19 -10.51 -2.51 -2.94
C GLN A 19 -9.93 -1.11 -2.82
N VAL A 20 -8.63 -0.98 -2.95
CA VAL A 20 -7.93 0.30 -3.06
C VAL A 20 -7.20 0.39 -4.39
N THR A 21 -7.27 1.54 -5.02
CA THR A 21 -6.71 1.76 -6.36
C THR A 21 -6.01 3.09 -6.44
N ALA A 22 -4.97 3.14 -7.28
CA ALA A 22 -4.39 4.39 -7.77
C ALA A 22 -4.50 4.40 -9.29
N ASN A 23 -5.14 5.42 -9.87
CA ASN A 23 -5.21 5.56 -11.32
C ASN A 23 -3.80 5.73 -11.91
N LEU A 24 -3.63 5.47 -13.20
CA LEU A 24 -2.34 5.43 -13.91
C LEU A 24 -1.38 4.31 -13.45
N LEU A 25 -1.51 3.79 -12.22
CA LEU A 25 -0.85 2.54 -11.84
C LEU A 25 -1.58 1.35 -12.47
N ASP A 26 -2.85 1.54 -12.87
CA ASP A 26 -3.73 0.50 -13.41
C ASP A 26 -3.66 -0.77 -12.56
N THR A 27 -3.70 -0.56 -11.26
CA THR A 27 -3.60 -1.59 -10.25
C THR A 27 -4.63 -1.38 -9.15
N ALA A 28 -5.10 -2.47 -8.59
CA ALA A 28 -5.98 -2.49 -7.44
C ALA A 28 -5.49 -3.55 -6.46
N VAL A 29 -5.51 -3.24 -5.17
CA VAL A 29 -5.33 -4.23 -4.12
C VAL A 29 -6.71 -4.63 -3.61
N ASP A 30 -7.08 -5.88 -3.84
CA ASP A 30 -8.32 -6.47 -3.34
C ASP A 30 -8.03 -7.41 -2.15
N PHE A 31 -8.90 -7.42 -1.18
CA PHE A 31 -8.79 -8.29 -0.01
C PHE A 31 -10.12 -8.38 0.72
N THR A 32 -10.26 -9.41 1.54
CA THR A 32 -11.45 -9.64 2.36
C THR A 32 -11.12 -9.49 3.83
N VAL A 33 -12.03 -8.90 4.59
CA VAL A 33 -11.91 -8.77 6.04
C VAL A 33 -12.46 -10.01 6.72
N GLU A 34 -11.63 -10.72 7.48
CA GLU A 34 -11.99 -11.96 8.16
C GLU A 34 -11.90 -11.85 9.68
N SER A 35 -12.58 -12.75 10.38
CA SER A 35 -12.51 -12.85 11.84
C SER A 35 -11.26 -13.59 12.33
N SER A 36 -10.65 -14.42 11.48
CA SER A 36 -9.41 -15.16 11.74
C SER A 36 -8.56 -15.26 10.47
N LEU A 37 -7.24 -15.35 10.64
CA LEU A 37 -6.30 -15.51 9.53
C LEU A 37 -5.80 -16.94 9.44
N PRO A 38 -5.64 -17.50 8.23
CA PRO A 38 -4.89 -18.72 8.04
C PRO A 38 -3.41 -18.49 8.38
N SER A 39 -2.71 -19.53 8.82
CA SER A 39 -1.26 -19.47 9.01
C SER A 39 -0.59 -19.56 7.63
N THR A 40 0.08 -18.50 7.20
CA THR A 40 0.88 -18.49 5.97
C THR A 40 2.34 -18.25 6.30
N HIS A 41 3.21 -19.09 5.77
CA HIS A 41 4.65 -18.90 5.82
C HIS A 41 5.16 -18.65 4.39
N THR A 42 5.77 -17.50 4.16
CA THR A 42 6.31 -17.13 2.85
C THR A 42 7.83 -17.28 2.88
N PRO A 43 8.42 -18.06 1.97
CA PRO A 43 9.87 -18.15 1.86
C PRO A 43 10.49 -16.79 1.48
N ASN A 44 11.69 -16.54 1.97
CA ASN A 44 12.43 -15.29 1.71
C ASN A 44 13.33 -15.53 0.49
N ILE A 45 13.10 -14.81 -0.61
CA ILE A 45 13.92 -14.86 -1.83
C ILE A 45 14.26 -13.43 -2.23
N GLU A 46 15.55 -13.12 -2.29
CA GLU A 46 16.03 -11.87 -2.87
C GLU A 46 15.86 -11.89 -4.38
N THR A 47 15.33 -10.83 -4.95
CA THR A 47 15.15 -10.67 -6.40
C THR A 47 15.74 -9.35 -6.85
N ASP A 48 16.53 -9.38 -7.91
CA ASP A 48 17.05 -8.16 -8.56
C ASP A 48 15.96 -7.53 -9.43
N TYR A 49 15.21 -6.63 -8.84
CA TYR A 49 14.13 -5.92 -9.53
C TYR A 49 14.64 -4.92 -10.57
N ALA A 50 15.88 -4.46 -10.47
CA ALA A 50 16.46 -3.52 -11.42
C ALA A 50 16.72 -4.17 -12.80
N ALA A 51 16.94 -5.50 -12.82
CA ALA A 51 17.18 -6.26 -14.04
C ALA A 51 15.90 -6.56 -14.84
N ILE A 52 14.72 -6.29 -14.28
CA ILE A 52 13.44 -6.64 -14.93
C ILE A 52 13.06 -5.57 -15.93
N ASN A 53 12.95 -5.99 -17.19
CA ASN A 53 12.57 -5.11 -18.31
C ASN A 53 11.03 -4.97 -18.50
N ALA A 54 10.23 -5.41 -17.54
CA ALA A 54 8.78 -5.30 -17.60
C ALA A 54 8.28 -3.99 -16.97
N GLN A 55 7.18 -3.45 -17.51
CA GLN A 55 6.56 -2.23 -16.97
C GLN A 55 5.94 -2.46 -15.59
N ARG A 56 5.40 -3.67 -15.35
CA ARG A 56 4.76 -4.09 -14.10
C ARG A 56 5.27 -5.46 -13.72
N VAL A 57 5.67 -5.54 -12.48
CA VAL A 57 6.16 -6.80 -11.88
C VAL A 57 5.39 -7.11 -10.61
N GLY A 58 5.19 -8.39 -10.38
CA GLY A 58 4.54 -8.89 -9.18
C GLY A 58 5.22 -10.15 -8.68
N ARG A 59 4.78 -10.63 -7.52
CA ARG A 59 5.24 -11.89 -6.93
C ARG A 59 4.04 -12.73 -6.53
N VAL A 60 4.12 -14.00 -6.82
CA VAL A 60 3.07 -14.97 -6.49
C VAL A 60 3.69 -16.23 -5.89
N LEU A 61 2.88 -16.95 -5.15
CA LEU A 61 3.20 -18.29 -4.69
C LEU A 61 2.47 -19.29 -5.58
N ILE A 62 3.23 -20.21 -6.19
CA ILE A 62 2.73 -21.33 -6.99
C ILE A 62 3.34 -22.58 -6.38
N ASP A 63 2.52 -23.53 -5.92
CA ASP A 63 2.99 -24.78 -5.31
C ASP A 63 4.11 -24.57 -4.25
N ASN A 64 3.92 -23.60 -3.36
CA ASN A 64 4.88 -23.17 -2.33
C ASN A 64 6.20 -22.57 -2.87
N THR A 65 6.25 -22.24 -4.15
CA THR A 65 7.41 -21.58 -4.76
C THR A 65 7.12 -20.12 -5.05
N VAL A 66 7.96 -19.21 -4.54
CA VAL A 66 7.85 -17.79 -4.87
C VAL A 66 8.30 -17.59 -6.31
N THR A 67 7.38 -17.08 -7.13
CA THR A 67 7.62 -16.86 -8.56
C THR A 67 7.38 -15.39 -8.88
N GLN A 68 8.31 -14.81 -9.63
CA GLN A 68 8.14 -13.48 -10.18
C GLN A 68 7.27 -13.55 -11.44
N VAL A 69 6.38 -12.58 -11.56
CA VAL A 69 5.44 -12.49 -12.68
C VAL A 69 5.40 -11.08 -13.24
N THR A 70 4.97 -10.99 -14.47
CA THR A 70 4.76 -9.72 -15.18
C THR A 70 3.32 -9.64 -15.67
N GLN A 71 2.84 -8.42 -15.92
CA GLN A 71 1.55 -8.22 -16.56
C GLN A 71 1.73 -8.14 -18.07
N THR A 72 0.97 -8.95 -18.81
CA THR A 72 0.90 -8.87 -20.27
C THR A 72 0.14 -7.61 -20.71
N LYS A 73 0.23 -7.27 -22.00
CA LYS A 73 -0.54 -6.16 -22.61
C LYS A 73 -2.05 -6.34 -22.46
N ASN A 74 -2.53 -7.59 -22.34
CA ASN A 74 -3.93 -7.91 -22.14
C ASN A 74 -4.34 -8.00 -20.66
N GLY A 75 -3.44 -7.62 -19.74
CA GLY A 75 -3.71 -7.62 -18.31
C GLY A 75 -3.55 -8.97 -17.62
N GLN A 76 -3.11 -10.01 -18.33
CA GLN A 76 -2.91 -11.35 -17.76
C GLN A 76 -1.62 -11.44 -16.94
N VAL A 77 -1.58 -12.35 -16.00
CA VAL A 77 -0.39 -12.69 -15.20
C VAL A 77 0.46 -13.70 -15.99
N GLN A 78 1.75 -13.44 -16.12
CA GLN A 78 2.66 -14.29 -16.88
C GLN A 78 4.00 -14.47 -16.17
N THR A 79 4.51 -15.69 -16.14
CA THR A 79 5.85 -16.03 -15.67
C THR A 79 6.93 -15.65 -16.70
N SER A 80 8.19 -15.70 -16.30
CA SER A 80 9.32 -15.35 -17.18
C SER A 80 9.51 -16.32 -18.37
N ASP A 81 9.05 -17.55 -18.24
CA ASP A 81 9.06 -18.57 -19.30
C ASP A 81 7.81 -18.55 -20.19
N GLY A 82 6.93 -17.59 -19.95
CA GLY A 82 5.75 -17.33 -20.80
C GLY A 82 4.46 -18.05 -20.40
N LEU A 83 4.45 -18.79 -19.28
CA LEU A 83 3.24 -19.43 -18.76
C LEU A 83 2.25 -18.37 -18.30
N VAL A 84 1.03 -18.38 -18.83
CA VAL A 84 -0.08 -17.52 -18.41
C VAL A 84 -0.82 -18.19 -17.25
N LEU A 85 -1.00 -17.44 -16.18
CA LEU A 85 -1.61 -17.91 -14.94
C LEU A 85 -3.00 -17.30 -14.74
N THR A 86 -3.87 -18.03 -14.06
CA THR A 86 -5.15 -17.52 -13.58
C THR A 86 -5.10 -17.20 -12.09
N GLU A 87 -6.03 -16.39 -11.61
CA GLU A 87 -6.11 -16.03 -10.18
C GLU A 87 -6.31 -17.25 -9.27
N SER A 88 -6.88 -18.34 -9.79
CA SER A 88 -7.07 -19.58 -9.05
C SER A 88 -5.78 -20.40 -8.86
N ASP A 89 -4.78 -20.15 -9.67
CA ASP A 89 -3.53 -20.91 -9.69
C ASP A 89 -2.46 -20.31 -8.77
N ILE A 90 -2.72 -19.12 -8.24
CA ILE A 90 -1.71 -18.30 -7.56
C ILE A 90 -2.22 -17.76 -6.23
N GLN A 91 -1.28 -17.54 -5.32
CA GLN A 91 -1.46 -16.68 -4.17
C GLN A 91 -0.58 -15.44 -4.34
N TRP A 92 -1.19 -14.27 -4.38
CA TRP A 92 -0.44 -13.03 -4.45
C TRP A 92 0.39 -12.76 -3.20
N LEU A 93 1.60 -12.30 -3.39
CA LEU A 93 2.51 -11.79 -2.38
C LEU A 93 2.66 -10.27 -2.54
N PRO A 94 3.22 -9.56 -1.56
CA PRO A 94 3.71 -8.20 -1.80
C PRO A 94 4.61 -8.19 -3.04
N PRO A 95 4.50 -7.19 -3.95
CA PRO A 95 5.10 -7.25 -5.29
C PRO A 95 6.63 -7.27 -5.28
N ILE A 96 7.23 -6.96 -4.13
CA ILE A 96 8.68 -7.00 -3.91
C ILE A 96 8.98 -7.69 -2.57
N GLU A 97 10.22 -8.07 -2.36
CA GLU A 97 10.76 -8.37 -1.03
C GLU A 97 10.86 -7.06 -0.25
N ILE A 98 9.97 -6.85 0.72
CA ILE A 98 9.89 -5.57 1.43
C ILE A 98 10.82 -5.58 2.64
N GLY A 99 11.70 -4.59 2.70
CA GLY A 99 12.55 -4.29 3.85
C GLY A 99 11.80 -3.50 4.94
N THR A 100 12.25 -2.30 5.20
CA THR A 100 11.62 -1.39 6.17
C THR A 100 10.52 -0.58 5.48
N VAL A 101 9.35 -0.51 6.10
CA VAL A 101 8.24 0.34 5.66
C VAL A 101 8.15 1.56 6.57
N PHE A 102 8.36 2.73 5.97
CA PHE A 102 8.09 4.03 6.59
C PHE A 102 6.72 4.51 6.11
N ALA A 103 5.85 4.87 7.04
CA ALA A 103 4.56 5.45 6.73
C ALA A 103 4.50 6.91 7.20
N LEU A 104 3.80 7.75 6.45
CA LEU A 104 3.63 9.17 6.77
C LEU A 104 2.21 9.40 7.28
N GLY A 105 2.09 9.92 8.49
CA GLY A 105 0.82 10.36 9.06
C GLY A 105 0.56 11.84 8.79
N LEU A 106 -0.74 12.24 8.76
CA LEU A 106 -1.19 13.62 8.55
C LEU A 106 -0.62 14.25 7.26
N ASN A 107 -0.50 13.44 6.21
CA ASN A 107 0.23 13.79 5.00
C ASN A 107 -0.59 14.60 3.98
N TYR A 108 -1.91 14.76 4.21
CA TYR A 108 -2.83 15.49 3.33
C TYR A 108 -3.38 16.74 4.01
N ALA A 109 -3.29 17.88 3.30
CA ALA A 109 -3.70 19.19 3.84
C ALA A 109 -5.18 19.29 4.22
N ASP A 110 -6.04 18.58 3.50
CA ASP A 110 -7.48 18.59 3.77
C ASP A 110 -7.81 17.88 5.08
N HIS A 111 -7.08 16.83 5.41
CA HIS A 111 -7.24 16.10 6.66
C HIS A 111 -6.76 16.89 7.89
N ALA A 112 -5.69 17.65 7.76
CA ALA A 112 -5.20 18.54 8.84
C ALA A 112 -6.24 19.62 9.20
N LYS A 113 -7.02 20.10 8.22
CA LYS A 113 -8.12 21.06 8.46
C LYS A 113 -9.31 20.43 9.16
N GLU A 114 -9.68 19.20 8.81
CA GLU A 114 -10.83 18.50 9.42
C GLU A 114 -10.58 18.16 10.89
N LEU A 115 -9.33 17.89 11.28
CA LEU A 115 -8.96 17.55 12.65
C LEU A 115 -8.55 18.75 13.52
N ALA A 116 -8.63 19.99 13.00
CA ALA A 116 -8.15 21.21 13.65
C ALA A 116 -6.69 21.12 14.16
N PHE A 117 -5.86 20.30 13.51
CA PHE A 117 -4.43 20.21 13.79
C PHE A 117 -3.66 21.19 12.89
N ASN A 118 -2.70 21.89 13.47
CA ASN A 118 -1.69 22.57 12.68
C ASN A 118 -0.85 21.50 11.95
N ALA A 119 -0.66 21.65 10.64
CA ALA A 119 0.22 20.77 9.88
C ALA A 119 1.61 20.75 10.56
N PRO A 120 2.17 19.56 10.86
CA PRO A 120 3.47 19.50 11.51
C PRO A 120 4.54 20.09 10.58
N GLU A 121 5.47 20.88 11.13
CA GLU A 121 6.62 21.42 10.37
C GLU A 121 7.52 20.32 9.79
N LYS A 122 7.54 19.15 10.42
CA LYS A 122 8.27 17.96 9.97
C LYS A 122 7.32 16.82 9.75
N PRO A 123 7.58 15.94 8.75
CA PRO A 123 6.76 14.77 8.51
C PRO A 123 6.60 13.90 9.77
N LEU A 124 5.36 13.51 10.08
CA LEU A 124 5.10 12.50 11.10
C LEU A 124 5.37 11.13 10.48
N VAL A 125 6.45 10.48 10.90
CA VAL A 125 6.87 9.19 10.35
C VAL A 125 6.69 8.10 11.39
N PHE A 126 6.15 6.95 10.97
CA PHE A 126 6.09 5.74 11.78
C PHE A 126 6.47 4.51 10.96
N LEU A 127 6.75 3.41 11.66
CA LEU A 127 7.18 2.16 11.02
C LEU A 127 6.03 1.16 10.99
N LYS A 128 6.02 0.34 9.94
CA LYS A 128 5.18 -0.85 9.83
C LYS A 128 6.05 -2.09 9.76
N GLY A 129 5.73 -3.07 10.60
CA GLY A 129 6.45 -4.35 10.63
C GLY A 129 6.15 -5.23 9.40
N LYS A 130 7.07 -6.12 9.07
CA LYS A 130 6.88 -7.09 7.97
C LYS A 130 5.63 -7.97 8.15
N ASN A 131 5.26 -8.28 9.39
CA ASN A 131 4.06 -9.03 9.73
C ASN A 131 2.76 -8.35 9.31
N THR A 132 2.78 -7.04 9.08
CA THR A 132 1.60 -6.29 8.64
C THR A 132 1.29 -6.51 7.16
N LEU A 133 2.29 -6.89 6.38
CA LEU A 133 2.23 -6.92 4.92
C LEU A 133 1.57 -8.20 4.43
N VAL A 134 0.68 -8.05 3.46
CA VAL A 134 0.02 -9.17 2.78
C VAL A 134 -0.27 -8.77 1.32
N GLY A 135 -0.32 -9.75 0.41
CA GLY A 135 -0.56 -9.52 -1.01
C GLY A 135 -2.02 -9.24 -1.37
N HIS A 136 -2.25 -9.07 -2.64
CA HIS A 136 -3.57 -8.93 -3.26
C HIS A 136 -4.45 -10.18 -3.02
N ASN A 137 -5.76 -10.01 -2.94
CA ASN A 137 -6.75 -11.06 -2.65
C ASN A 137 -6.53 -11.81 -1.33
N ALA A 138 -5.70 -11.28 -0.44
CA ALA A 138 -5.49 -11.88 0.86
C ALA A 138 -6.54 -11.45 1.89
N GLN A 139 -6.43 -12.04 3.06
CA GLN A 139 -7.34 -11.76 4.17
C GLN A 139 -6.65 -10.90 5.23
N THR A 140 -7.37 -9.93 5.75
CA THR A 140 -7.00 -9.20 6.96
C THR A 140 -7.99 -9.50 8.08
N ARG A 141 -7.52 -9.44 9.32
CA ARG A 141 -8.34 -9.74 10.49
C ARG A 141 -8.85 -8.49 11.17
N ARG A 142 -10.18 -8.36 11.28
CA ARG A 142 -10.80 -7.43 12.20
C ARG A 142 -10.86 -8.05 13.61
N PRO A 143 -10.20 -7.47 14.63
CA PRO A 143 -10.28 -8.00 16.00
C PRO A 143 -11.71 -8.00 16.54
N LYS A 144 -11.99 -8.93 17.45
CA LYS A 144 -13.24 -8.91 18.22
C LYS A 144 -13.27 -7.67 19.13
N ASN A 145 -14.46 -7.17 19.43
CA ASN A 145 -14.69 -6.07 20.38
C ASN A 145 -14.00 -4.74 20.00
N ILE A 146 -13.85 -4.46 18.70
CA ILE A 146 -13.50 -3.13 18.21
C ILE A 146 -14.67 -2.53 17.43
N GLU A 147 -14.82 -1.21 17.49
CA GLU A 147 -15.86 -0.48 16.74
C GLU A 147 -15.29 0.08 15.44
N TYR A 148 -14.09 0.62 15.47
CA TYR A 148 -13.52 1.44 14.41
C TYR A 148 -12.26 0.83 13.80
N MET A 149 -12.41 0.05 12.74
CA MET A 149 -11.32 -0.34 11.86
C MET A 149 -11.46 0.43 10.55
N HIS A 150 -10.58 1.41 10.36
CA HIS A 150 -10.56 2.27 9.18
C HIS A 150 -9.63 1.72 8.11
N TYR A 151 -10.00 1.90 6.86
CA TYR A 151 -9.13 1.72 5.70
C TYR A 151 -8.49 3.07 5.34
N GLU A 152 -7.31 3.02 4.75
CA GLU A 152 -6.58 4.20 4.26
C GLU A 152 -5.89 3.83 2.96
N CYS A 153 -6.42 4.36 1.85
CA CYS A 153 -5.84 4.15 0.52
C CYS A 153 -4.54 4.96 0.39
N GLU A 154 -3.44 4.27 0.10
CA GLU A 154 -2.10 4.83 0.12
C GLU A 154 -1.38 4.61 -1.21
N LEU A 155 -0.66 5.63 -1.71
CA LEU A 155 0.39 5.42 -2.69
C LEU A 155 1.64 4.91 -1.96
N ALA A 156 2.13 3.75 -2.34
CA ALA A 156 3.39 3.21 -1.83
C ALA A 156 4.52 3.53 -2.81
N VAL A 157 5.53 4.24 -2.34
CA VAL A 157 6.75 4.58 -3.08
C VAL A 157 7.83 3.58 -2.71
N VAL A 158 8.37 2.88 -3.69
CA VAL A 158 9.43 1.87 -3.49
C VAL A 158 10.78 2.48 -3.81
N ILE A 159 11.66 2.48 -2.81
CA ILE A 159 13.05 2.95 -2.95
C ILE A 159 13.90 1.80 -3.49
N GLY A 160 14.58 2.03 -4.59
CA GLY A 160 15.37 1.02 -5.33
C GLY A 160 16.88 1.11 -5.13
N LYS A 161 17.37 2.13 -4.45
CA LYS A 161 18.81 2.34 -4.20
C LYS A 161 19.02 2.81 -2.77
N THR A 162 20.17 2.47 -2.19
CA THR A 162 20.57 3.04 -0.90
C THR A 162 20.66 4.56 -1.02
N ALA A 163 19.95 5.27 -0.14
CA ALA A 163 19.89 6.71 -0.10
C ALA A 163 20.36 7.23 1.26
N SER A 164 21.31 8.16 1.28
CA SER A 164 21.79 8.83 2.48
C SER A 164 22.25 10.25 2.12
N ASN A 165 21.74 11.24 2.86
CA ASN A 165 22.09 12.66 2.67
C ASN A 165 21.89 13.15 1.23
N ILE A 166 20.84 12.69 0.54
CA ILE A 166 20.47 13.15 -0.80
C ILE A 166 19.63 14.41 -0.73
N SER A 167 19.70 15.25 -1.75
CA SER A 167 18.83 16.41 -1.89
C SER A 167 17.42 16.01 -2.32
N ALA A 168 16.45 16.91 -2.15
CA ALA A 168 15.08 16.68 -2.60
C ALA A 168 15.00 16.50 -4.13
N ASP A 169 15.82 17.21 -4.90
CA ASP A 169 15.85 17.13 -6.37
C ASP A 169 16.38 15.78 -6.87
N GLU A 170 17.29 15.15 -6.11
CA GLU A 170 17.84 13.83 -6.41
C GLU A 170 16.90 12.69 -6.02
N ALA A 171 15.93 12.92 -5.12
CA ALA A 171 15.10 11.87 -4.52
C ALA A 171 14.41 10.97 -5.56
N LYS A 172 13.97 11.54 -6.69
CA LYS A 172 13.31 10.80 -7.78
C LYS A 172 14.20 9.72 -8.40
N ASP A 173 15.53 9.92 -8.41
CA ASP A 173 16.48 8.99 -9.02
C ASP A 173 16.71 7.73 -8.16
N TYR A 174 16.18 7.73 -6.94
CA TYR A 174 16.22 6.61 -6.01
C TYR A 174 14.93 5.78 -5.99
N ILE A 175 13.89 6.24 -6.69
CA ILE A 175 12.60 5.55 -6.74
C ILE A 175 12.66 4.43 -7.79
N LEU A 176 12.39 3.20 -7.36
CA LEU A 176 12.22 2.04 -8.25
C LEU A 176 10.87 2.06 -8.95
N GLY A 177 9.82 2.42 -8.21
CA GLY A 177 8.46 2.42 -8.72
C GLY A 177 7.42 2.67 -7.65
N TYR A 178 6.18 2.41 -8.03
CA TYR A 178 5.00 2.71 -7.22
C TYR A 178 4.06 1.51 -7.18
N THR A 179 3.35 1.40 -6.07
CA THR A 179 2.24 0.45 -5.92
C THR A 179 1.17 1.08 -5.02
N VAL A 180 0.07 0.38 -4.82
CA VAL A 180 -0.99 0.82 -3.91
C VAL A 180 -0.98 -0.04 -2.66
N ALA A 181 -1.31 0.56 -1.52
CA ALA A 181 -1.47 -0.13 -0.26
C ALA A 181 -2.73 0.34 0.48
N ASN A 182 -3.15 -0.45 1.44
CA ASN A 182 -4.15 -0.02 2.41
C ASN A 182 -3.55 -0.08 3.81
N ASP A 183 -3.47 1.07 4.48
CA ASP A 183 -2.93 1.17 5.83
C ASP A 183 -4.04 1.11 6.87
N TYR A 184 -4.53 -0.10 7.20
CA TYR A 184 -5.58 -0.26 8.20
C TYR A 184 -5.18 0.31 9.56
N ALA A 185 -6.12 1.06 10.14
CA ALA A 185 -6.02 1.65 11.46
C ALA A 185 -7.15 1.15 12.39
N ILE A 186 -6.80 0.65 13.56
CA ILE A 186 -7.78 0.37 14.61
C ILE A 186 -7.84 1.57 15.53
N ARG A 187 -8.83 2.44 15.31
CA ARG A 187 -8.96 3.72 16.02
C ARG A 187 -9.27 3.55 17.51
N ASP A 188 -9.91 2.46 17.90
CA ASP A 188 -10.14 2.10 19.31
C ASP A 188 -8.85 2.01 20.13
N TYR A 189 -7.70 1.81 19.48
CA TYR A 189 -6.40 1.72 20.14
C TYR A 189 -5.60 3.02 20.11
N LEU A 190 -6.20 4.11 19.60
CA LEU A 190 -5.54 5.39 19.54
C LEU A 190 -5.54 6.07 20.92
N GLU A 191 -4.34 6.31 21.45
CA GLU A 191 -4.13 6.99 22.72
C GLU A 191 -3.65 8.43 22.49
N ASN A 192 -4.20 9.40 23.23
CA ASN A 192 -3.98 10.83 22.94
C ASN A 192 -2.65 11.39 23.42
N TYR A 193 -1.98 10.75 24.37
CA TYR A 193 -0.78 11.30 25.01
C TYR A 193 0.54 10.82 24.40
N TYR A 194 0.55 9.66 23.72
CA TYR A 194 1.72 9.10 23.07
C TYR A 194 1.34 8.39 21.77
N ARG A 195 2.01 8.74 20.66
CA ARG A 195 1.65 8.27 19.32
C ARG A 195 2.76 7.48 18.63
N PRO A 196 3.18 6.31 19.11
CA PRO A 196 4.02 5.44 18.32
C PRO A 196 3.24 4.75 17.19
N ASN A 197 1.93 4.86 17.14
CA ASN A 197 0.99 4.20 16.20
C ASN A 197 1.16 2.68 16.08
N PHE A 198 2.00 2.07 16.92
CA PHE A 198 2.34 0.66 16.81
C PHE A 198 1.10 -0.22 16.98
N ARG A 199 0.35 -0.04 18.06
CA ARG A 199 -0.85 -0.83 18.35
C ARG A 199 -1.97 -0.59 17.34
N VAL A 200 -2.07 0.63 16.84
CA VAL A 200 -3.10 1.07 15.87
C VAL A 200 -2.83 0.49 14.48
N LYS A 201 -1.55 0.43 14.06
CA LYS A 201 -1.10 0.23 12.67
C LYS A 201 -0.26 -1.04 12.43
N ASN A 202 0.12 -1.82 13.45
CA ASN A 202 1.08 -2.91 13.31
C ASN A 202 0.51 -4.28 13.72
N ARG A 203 -0.68 -4.60 13.26
CA ARG A 203 -1.25 -5.93 13.40
C ARG A 203 -0.92 -6.79 12.18
N ASP A 204 -0.96 -8.11 12.36
CA ASP A 204 -0.73 -9.03 11.26
C ASP A 204 -1.72 -8.78 10.12
N HIS A 205 -1.19 -8.76 8.90
CA HIS A 205 -1.94 -8.59 7.66
C HIS A 205 -2.79 -7.30 7.58
N CYS A 206 -2.42 -6.25 8.30
CA CYS A 206 -3.16 -4.99 8.27
C CYS A 206 -2.66 -4.01 7.20
N THR A 207 -1.77 -4.46 6.31
CA THR A 207 -1.25 -3.65 5.19
C THR A 207 -1.25 -4.48 3.90
N PRO A 208 -2.42 -4.72 3.30
CA PRO A 208 -2.47 -5.23 1.93
C PRO A 208 -1.74 -4.30 0.97
N ILE A 209 -0.88 -4.87 0.10
CA ILE A 209 -0.03 -4.10 -0.82
C ILE A 209 0.16 -4.84 -2.15
N GLY A 210 0.12 -4.14 -3.25
CA GLY A 210 0.31 -4.70 -4.59
C GLY A 210 -0.95 -4.55 -5.46
N PRO A 211 -1.23 -5.49 -6.38
CA PRO A 211 -0.44 -6.67 -6.76
C PRO A 211 0.83 -6.36 -7.53
N TRP A 212 0.86 -5.23 -8.26
CA TRP A 212 1.94 -4.86 -9.16
C TRP A 212 2.81 -3.74 -8.60
N LEU A 213 4.11 -3.85 -8.79
CA LEU A 213 5.02 -2.72 -8.80
C LEU A 213 5.04 -2.15 -10.22
N THR A 214 4.63 -0.91 -10.40
CA THR A 214 4.77 -0.16 -11.64
C THR A 214 6.07 0.64 -11.59
N ARG A 215 6.94 0.49 -12.58
CA ARG A 215 8.23 1.20 -12.62
C ARG A 215 8.05 2.71 -12.63
N ALA A 216 8.99 3.42 -12.00
CA ALA A 216 8.92 4.88 -11.88
C ALA A 216 8.87 5.58 -13.25
N ASP A 217 9.59 5.07 -14.25
CA ASP A 217 9.62 5.62 -15.61
C ASP A 217 8.29 5.46 -16.39
N GLN A 218 7.35 4.66 -15.87
CA GLN A 218 6.03 4.46 -16.45
C GLN A 218 4.96 5.42 -15.89
N ILE A 219 5.30 6.19 -14.86
CA ILE A 219 4.40 7.15 -14.21
C ILE A 219 4.92 8.57 -14.49
N ALA A 220 4.28 9.25 -15.41
CA ALA A 220 4.71 10.58 -15.83
C ALA A 220 4.64 11.61 -14.71
N ASP A 221 3.61 11.55 -13.87
CA ASP A 221 3.42 12.45 -12.72
C ASP A 221 2.82 11.71 -11.53
N PRO A 222 3.65 11.23 -10.59
CA PRO A 222 3.17 10.56 -9.39
C PRO A 222 2.41 11.49 -8.42
N MET A 223 2.51 12.80 -8.61
CA MET A 223 1.79 13.80 -7.81
C MET A 223 0.41 14.14 -8.38
N ASN A 224 -0.06 13.42 -9.39
CA ASN A 224 -1.37 13.62 -10.01
C ASN A 224 -2.13 12.29 -10.20
N LEU A 225 -2.13 11.46 -9.19
CA LEU A 225 -2.84 10.19 -9.18
C LEU A 225 -4.15 10.30 -8.40
N LYS A 226 -5.20 9.66 -8.89
CA LYS A 226 -6.45 9.49 -8.15
C LYS A 226 -6.38 8.21 -7.33
N LEU A 227 -6.63 8.32 -6.03
CA LEU A 227 -6.76 7.20 -5.10
C LEU A 227 -8.23 6.95 -4.79
N THR A 228 -8.64 5.69 -4.79
CA THR A 228 -10.04 5.33 -4.55
C THR A 228 -10.13 4.07 -3.70
N THR A 229 -11.01 4.08 -2.70
CA THR A 229 -11.42 2.88 -1.96
C THR A 229 -12.85 2.52 -2.30
N ARG A 230 -13.09 1.23 -2.53
CA ARG A 230 -14.45 0.67 -2.70
C ARG A 230 -14.68 -0.42 -1.67
N ILE A 231 -15.87 -0.41 -1.09
CA ILE A 231 -16.36 -1.47 -0.20
C ILE A 231 -17.59 -2.09 -0.83
N ASN A 232 -17.56 -3.39 -1.05
CA ASN A 232 -18.64 -4.13 -1.71
C ASN A 232 -19.07 -3.48 -3.05
N GLY A 233 -18.08 -3.03 -3.83
CA GLY A 233 -18.27 -2.37 -5.13
C GLY A 233 -18.65 -0.88 -5.06
N LYS A 234 -19.02 -0.36 -3.88
CA LYS A 234 -19.40 1.05 -3.71
C LYS A 234 -18.17 1.89 -3.36
N THR A 235 -17.94 2.98 -4.10
CA THR A 235 -16.90 3.96 -3.76
C THR A 235 -17.20 4.61 -2.41
N THR A 236 -16.26 4.55 -1.49
CA THR A 236 -16.37 5.07 -0.12
C THR A 236 -15.32 6.12 0.21
N GLN A 237 -14.25 6.19 -0.60
CA GLN A 237 -13.18 7.18 -0.45
C GLN A 237 -12.63 7.53 -1.82
N GLU A 238 -12.41 8.81 -2.06
CA GLU A 238 -11.68 9.32 -3.22
C GLU A 238 -10.72 10.42 -2.77
N GLY A 239 -9.54 10.44 -3.34
CA GLY A 239 -8.53 11.44 -3.07
C GLY A 239 -7.52 11.53 -4.21
N THR A 240 -6.55 12.40 -4.07
CA THR A 240 -5.50 12.61 -5.06
C THR A 240 -4.14 12.75 -4.38
N THR A 241 -3.10 12.30 -5.05
CA THR A 241 -1.72 12.57 -4.64
C THR A 241 -1.29 14.02 -4.95
N ASN A 242 -2.15 14.81 -5.60
CA ASN A 242 -1.87 16.20 -5.90
C ASN A 242 -1.87 17.01 -4.60
N TYR A 243 -0.68 17.24 -4.08
CA TYR A 243 -0.43 18.05 -2.90
C TYR A 243 -0.32 19.51 -3.32
N ASN A 244 -1.46 20.13 -3.65
CA ASN A 244 -1.53 21.57 -3.83
C ASN A 244 -1.45 22.29 -2.48
N THR A 245 -0.40 22.06 -1.71
CA THR A 245 -0.03 23.00 -0.68
C THR A 245 0.65 24.20 -1.30
N LYS A 246 -0.14 25.12 -1.77
CA LYS A 246 0.23 26.51 -1.62
C LYS A 246 0.09 26.88 -0.14
N GLN A 247 0.87 26.31 0.72
CA GLN A 247 1.26 27.01 1.92
C GLN A 247 2.26 28.08 1.44
N LYS A 248 1.71 29.27 1.22
CA LYS A 248 2.50 30.49 1.20
C LYS A 248 3.26 30.51 2.52
N GLY A 249 4.57 30.24 2.45
CA GLY A 249 5.48 30.74 3.44
C GLY A 249 5.33 32.26 3.44
N GLY A 250 4.86 32.81 4.53
CA GLY A 250 5.08 34.15 4.91
C GLY A 250 6.39 34.19 5.68
#